data_60d14c8a163cf44c33470ca3d91c0d51
#
_entry.id   60d14c8a163cf44c33470ca3d91c0d51
#
_cell.length_a   1.000
_cell.length_b   1.000
_cell.length_c   1.000
_cell.angle_alpha   90.00
_cell.angle_beta   90.00
_cell.angle_gamma   90.00
#
_symmetry.space_group_name_H-M   'P 1'
#
loop_
_entity.id
_entity.type
_entity.pdbx_description
1 polymer ?
#
loop_
_entity_poly.entity_id
_entity_poly.type
_entity_poly.pdbx_seq_one_letter_code
_entity_poly.pdbx_strand_id
1 'polypeptide(L)'
;MEWLNVAFLRMAKLVGRNVTLIEFFDVARINSHRTLPYLREWHDRYAEHGLRIIGIHSPGYSFGVDRGVVERAVERMGIEYAVLLDPGFEVWREYDNQGWPGRYLFDSEGLLRWFHYGEGEYRDCELTIQEALLEIDPSLDLPEPMEPVRPEEAEGVLLKPQTADIALPIHRERVELTGDWTEGEDYLEAESADASARVRSFSASEAYAVVSGAGVEDPGLRETDGLVKAPAAGFRLYGFQFTPEA
;
A
#
# COMPACT_ATOMS: atom_id res chain seq x y z
N MET A 1 7.16 0.10 -19.24
CA MET A 1 6.61 0.81 -18.07
C MET A 1 5.31 1.47 -18.48
N GLU A 2 4.26 1.25 -17.74
CA GLU A 2 2.92 1.79 -17.98
C GLU A 2 2.51 2.72 -16.85
N TRP A 3 1.79 3.79 -17.20
CA TRP A 3 1.34 4.80 -16.26
C TRP A 3 -0.19 4.81 -16.14
N LEU A 4 -0.69 5.13 -14.94
CA LEU A 4 -2.08 5.49 -14.65
C LEU A 4 -2.13 6.97 -14.23
N ASN A 5 -3.27 7.60 -14.42
CA ASN A 5 -3.57 9.00 -14.09
C ASN A 5 -2.79 10.05 -14.91
N VAL A 6 -1.73 9.64 -15.62
CA VAL A 6 -0.95 10.49 -16.53
C VAL A 6 -0.59 9.74 -17.81
N ALA A 7 -0.45 10.46 -18.92
CA ALA A 7 -0.05 9.83 -20.18
C ALA A 7 1.40 9.33 -20.14
N PHE A 8 2.29 10.14 -19.59
CA PHE A 8 3.71 9.81 -19.43
C PHE A 8 4.42 10.86 -18.57
N LEU A 9 5.23 10.42 -17.61
CA LEU A 9 6.04 11.29 -16.78
C LEU A 9 7.54 11.02 -17.01
N ARG A 10 8.33 12.08 -17.23
CA ARG A 10 9.79 11.99 -17.27
C ARG A 10 10.37 12.52 -15.98
N MET A 11 10.95 11.64 -15.16
CA MET A 11 11.57 11.99 -13.88
C MET A 11 12.57 13.16 -14.01
N ALA A 12 13.40 13.16 -15.06
CA ALA A 12 14.36 14.25 -15.32
C ALA A 12 13.72 15.65 -15.48
N LYS A 13 12.40 15.75 -15.71
CA LYS A 13 11.70 17.04 -15.76
C LYS A 13 11.28 17.56 -14.39
N LEU A 14 11.33 16.73 -13.36
CA LEU A 14 11.02 17.10 -11.99
C LEU A 14 12.22 17.76 -11.31
N VAL A 15 13.42 17.30 -11.65
CA VAL A 15 14.68 17.86 -11.13
C VAL A 15 14.82 19.33 -11.51
N GLY A 16 15.21 20.14 -10.54
CA GLY A 16 15.38 21.60 -10.68
C GLY A 16 14.09 22.41 -10.47
N ARG A 17 12.95 21.76 -10.17
CA ARG A 17 11.65 22.44 -10.06
C ARG A 17 10.73 21.91 -8.97
N ASN A 18 10.84 20.63 -8.63
CA ASN A 18 9.85 19.95 -7.81
C ASN A 18 10.52 19.17 -6.68
N VAL A 19 9.87 19.18 -5.52
CA VAL A 19 10.07 18.17 -4.49
C VAL A 19 9.33 16.91 -4.93
N THR A 20 9.95 15.74 -4.86
CA THR A 20 9.36 14.50 -5.38
C THR A 20 9.31 13.45 -4.28
N LEU A 21 8.09 12.99 -3.95
CA LEU A 21 7.86 11.86 -3.06
C LEU A 21 7.52 10.64 -3.92
N ILE A 22 8.36 9.62 -3.85
CA ILE A 22 8.09 8.30 -4.47
C ILE A 22 7.57 7.36 -3.40
N GLU A 23 6.47 6.67 -3.68
CA GLU A 23 5.93 5.65 -2.82
C GLU A 23 5.80 4.33 -3.57
N PHE A 24 6.47 3.30 -3.07
CA PHE A 24 6.21 1.91 -3.46
C PHE A 24 5.01 1.39 -2.68
N PHE A 25 3.98 0.97 -3.38
CA PHE A 25 2.74 0.49 -2.78
C PHE A 25 2.18 -0.74 -3.50
N ASP A 26 1.25 -1.42 -2.84
CA ASP A 26 0.45 -2.47 -3.45
C ASP A 26 -1.02 -2.28 -3.05
N VAL A 27 -1.90 -2.33 -4.03
CA VAL A 27 -3.36 -2.17 -3.85
C VAL A 27 -4.00 -3.23 -2.95
N ALA A 28 -3.29 -4.30 -2.63
CA ALA A 28 -3.74 -5.38 -1.75
C ALA A 28 -2.93 -5.47 -0.45
N ARG A 29 -2.17 -4.43 -0.08
CA ARG A 29 -1.48 -4.34 1.20
C ARG A 29 -2.16 -3.35 2.13
N ILE A 30 -2.58 -3.84 3.32
CA ILE A 30 -3.28 -2.98 4.29
C ILE A 30 -2.42 -1.78 4.71
N ASN A 31 -1.11 -1.96 4.87
CA ASN A 31 -0.19 -0.89 5.23
C ASN A 31 -0.14 0.22 4.16
N SER A 32 -0.25 -0.13 2.86
CA SER A 32 -0.38 0.86 1.78
C SER A 32 -1.70 1.63 1.87
N HIS A 33 -2.81 0.94 2.19
CA HIS A 33 -4.10 1.60 2.41
C HIS A 33 -4.08 2.54 3.61
N ARG A 34 -3.37 2.16 4.69
CA ARG A 34 -3.26 2.97 5.91
C ARG A 34 -2.38 4.22 5.71
N THR A 35 -1.42 4.18 4.80
CA THR A 35 -0.57 5.33 4.44
C THR A 35 -1.30 6.31 3.50
N LEU A 36 -2.22 5.83 2.70
CA LEU A 36 -2.89 6.60 1.64
C LEU A 36 -3.57 7.91 2.10
N PRO A 37 -4.24 8.00 3.27
CA PRO A 37 -4.82 9.27 3.71
C PRO A 37 -3.81 10.42 3.80
N TYR A 38 -2.58 10.13 4.24
CA TYR A 38 -1.49 11.10 4.31
C TYR A 38 -1.03 11.55 2.93
N LEU A 39 -0.82 10.60 2.00
CA LEU A 39 -0.38 10.92 0.64
C LEU A 39 -1.40 11.76 -0.13
N ARG A 40 -2.69 11.46 0.03
CA ARG A 40 -3.76 12.25 -0.59
C ARG A 40 -3.77 13.66 -0.05
N GLU A 41 -3.74 13.81 1.27
CA GLU A 41 -3.73 15.12 1.92
C GLU A 41 -2.47 15.92 1.55
N TRP A 42 -1.28 15.29 1.51
CA TRP A 42 -0.06 15.96 1.06
C TRP A 42 -0.13 16.35 -0.42
N HIS A 43 -0.74 15.53 -1.26
CA HIS A 43 -1.00 15.89 -2.66
C HIS A 43 -1.88 17.15 -2.74
N ASP A 44 -2.99 17.16 -2.03
CA ASP A 44 -3.94 18.28 -2.04
C ASP A 44 -3.30 19.57 -1.48
N ARG A 45 -2.54 19.47 -0.40
CA ARG A 45 -1.92 20.64 0.27
C ARG A 45 -0.75 21.21 -0.52
N TYR A 46 0.09 20.37 -1.13
CA TYR A 46 1.41 20.79 -1.59
C TYR A 46 1.64 20.67 -3.10
N ALA A 47 0.71 20.09 -3.86
CA ALA A 47 0.91 19.95 -5.31
C ALA A 47 1.06 21.31 -6.02
N GLU A 48 0.29 22.33 -5.63
CA GLU A 48 0.39 23.69 -6.18
C GLU A 48 1.70 24.39 -5.76
N HIS A 49 2.29 24.00 -4.62
CA HIS A 49 3.56 24.52 -4.12
C HIS A 49 4.80 23.80 -4.67
N GLY A 50 4.60 22.77 -5.48
CA GLY A 50 5.71 22.09 -6.17
C GLY A 50 6.00 20.67 -5.72
N LEU A 51 5.20 20.08 -4.80
CA LEU A 51 5.29 18.65 -4.50
C LEU A 51 4.76 17.83 -5.68
N ARG A 52 5.46 16.73 -6.00
CA ARG A 52 4.99 15.69 -6.92
C ARG A 52 5.06 14.34 -6.24
N ILE A 53 3.91 13.69 -6.08
CA ILE A 53 3.83 12.32 -5.58
C ILE A 53 3.77 11.37 -6.77
N ILE A 54 4.53 10.28 -6.69
CA ILE A 54 4.56 9.21 -7.68
C ILE A 54 4.42 7.90 -6.96
N GLY A 55 3.28 7.23 -7.15
CA GLY A 55 3.09 5.87 -6.70
C GLY A 55 3.76 4.88 -7.65
N ILE A 56 4.49 3.92 -7.12
CA ILE A 56 5.03 2.78 -7.86
C ILE A 56 4.33 1.54 -7.37
N HIS A 57 3.44 1.00 -8.19
CA HIS A 57 2.72 -0.22 -7.85
C HIS A 57 3.55 -1.43 -8.21
N SER A 58 4.14 -2.07 -7.20
CA SER A 58 4.86 -3.36 -7.32
C SER A 58 4.01 -4.43 -6.65
N PRO A 59 3.46 -5.41 -7.40
CA PRO A 59 2.42 -6.32 -6.91
C PRO A 59 2.96 -7.37 -5.93
N GLY A 60 2.43 -7.42 -4.72
CA GLY A 60 2.75 -8.46 -3.74
C GLY A 60 2.00 -9.77 -3.95
N TYR A 61 1.03 -9.79 -4.90
CA TYR A 61 0.20 -10.96 -5.22
C TYR A 61 -0.01 -11.09 -6.73
N SER A 62 -0.16 -12.32 -7.22
CA SER A 62 -0.22 -12.62 -8.66
C SER A 62 -1.34 -11.90 -9.42
N PHE A 63 -2.49 -11.64 -8.81
CA PHE A 63 -3.58 -10.88 -9.46
C PHE A 63 -3.24 -9.39 -9.64
N GLY A 64 -2.31 -8.85 -8.86
CA GLY A 64 -1.87 -7.45 -8.94
C GLY A 64 -1.01 -7.14 -10.17
N VAL A 65 -0.64 -8.14 -10.99
CA VAL A 65 0.02 -7.91 -12.29
C VAL A 65 -0.96 -7.46 -13.37
N ASP A 66 -2.26 -7.71 -13.17
CA ASP A 66 -3.30 -7.30 -14.11
C ASP A 66 -3.55 -5.79 -14.02
N ARG A 67 -3.24 -5.08 -15.12
CA ARG A 67 -3.44 -3.63 -15.22
C ARG A 67 -4.87 -3.21 -14.86
N GLY A 68 -5.87 -3.92 -15.36
CA GLY A 68 -7.28 -3.56 -15.15
C GLY A 68 -7.70 -3.70 -13.70
N VAL A 69 -7.14 -4.68 -12.98
CA VAL A 69 -7.35 -4.83 -11.53
C VAL A 69 -6.76 -3.65 -10.78
N VAL A 70 -5.52 -3.28 -11.08
CA VAL A 70 -4.83 -2.17 -10.42
C VAL A 70 -5.51 -0.84 -10.74
N GLU A 71 -5.90 -0.59 -11.99
CA GLU A 71 -6.57 0.64 -12.43
C GLU A 71 -7.88 0.88 -11.66
N ARG A 72 -8.74 -0.16 -11.57
CA ARG A 72 -9.97 -0.06 -10.76
C ARG A 72 -9.69 0.14 -9.27
N ALA A 73 -8.64 -0.49 -8.74
CA ALA A 73 -8.26 -0.30 -7.35
C ALA A 73 -7.76 1.13 -7.08
N VAL A 74 -6.89 1.67 -7.94
CA VAL A 74 -6.39 3.05 -7.88
C VAL A 74 -7.54 4.06 -7.92
N GLU A 75 -8.54 3.83 -8.79
CA GLU A 75 -9.74 4.65 -8.87
C GLU A 75 -10.57 4.60 -7.57
N ARG A 76 -10.86 3.39 -7.05
CA ARG A 76 -11.59 3.22 -5.78
C ARG A 76 -10.87 3.82 -4.58
N MET A 77 -9.53 3.76 -4.57
CA MET A 77 -8.69 4.35 -3.52
C MET A 77 -8.61 5.88 -3.64
N GLY A 78 -9.14 6.48 -4.70
CA GLY A 78 -9.10 7.92 -4.94
C GLY A 78 -7.67 8.45 -5.09
N ILE A 79 -6.79 7.69 -5.74
CA ILE A 79 -5.42 8.12 -6.03
C ILE A 79 -5.44 8.95 -7.31
N GLU A 80 -5.12 10.24 -7.19
CA GLU A 80 -5.14 11.20 -8.31
C GLU A 80 -3.73 11.51 -8.85
N TYR A 81 -2.70 11.27 -8.05
CA TYR A 81 -1.31 11.45 -8.48
C TYR A 81 -0.87 10.35 -9.46
N ALA A 82 0.28 10.57 -10.12
CA ALA A 82 0.83 9.65 -11.11
C ALA A 82 1.15 8.29 -10.49
N VAL A 83 0.72 7.19 -11.15
CA VAL A 83 1.05 5.83 -10.75
C VAL A 83 1.79 5.11 -11.87
N LEU A 84 2.96 4.57 -11.56
CA LEU A 84 3.74 3.71 -12.43
C LEU A 84 3.48 2.24 -12.06
N LEU A 85 3.19 1.41 -13.06
CA LEU A 85 3.09 -0.04 -12.88
C LEU A 85 4.45 -0.68 -13.00
N ASP A 86 4.86 -1.43 -11.98
CA ASP A 86 6.14 -2.14 -11.88
C ASP A 86 5.94 -3.65 -11.64
N PRO A 87 5.19 -4.37 -12.54
CA PRO A 87 4.85 -5.78 -12.34
C PRO A 87 6.08 -6.70 -12.34
N GLY A 88 7.19 -6.26 -12.91
CA GLY A 88 8.47 -6.99 -12.93
C GLY A 88 9.42 -6.61 -11.82
N PHE A 89 9.05 -5.73 -10.89
CA PHE A 89 9.92 -5.24 -9.82
C PHE A 89 11.23 -4.61 -10.34
N GLU A 90 11.21 -3.97 -11.50
CA GLU A 90 12.40 -3.34 -12.09
C GLU A 90 12.78 -2.08 -11.31
N VAL A 91 11.82 -1.20 -11.09
CA VAL A 91 12.03 0.04 -10.31
C VAL A 91 12.24 -0.28 -8.84
N TRP A 92 11.53 -1.26 -8.30
CA TRP A 92 11.74 -1.76 -6.94
C TRP A 92 13.20 -2.12 -6.68
N ARG A 93 13.82 -2.89 -7.62
CA ARG A 93 15.22 -3.27 -7.50
C ARG A 93 16.20 -2.11 -7.68
N GLU A 94 15.89 -1.15 -8.56
CA GLU A 94 16.73 0.04 -8.75
C GLU A 94 16.81 0.89 -7.48
N TYR A 95 15.73 0.93 -6.69
CA TYR A 95 15.67 1.66 -5.41
C TYR A 95 16.14 0.82 -4.21
N ASP A 96 16.46 -0.47 -4.42
CA ASP A 96 16.71 -1.44 -3.33
C ASP A 96 15.59 -1.39 -2.28
N ASN A 97 14.33 -1.26 -2.72
CA ASN A 97 13.19 -1.11 -1.83
C ASN A 97 12.97 -2.39 -1.01
N GLN A 98 12.63 -2.26 0.28
CA GLN A 98 12.59 -3.38 1.23
C GLN A 98 11.17 -3.70 1.73
N GLY A 99 10.13 -2.94 1.33
CA GLY A 99 8.79 -3.20 1.84
C GLY A 99 7.69 -2.31 1.26
N TRP A 100 6.46 -2.64 1.59
CA TRP A 100 5.27 -1.85 1.32
C TRP A 100 4.65 -1.32 2.63
N PRO A 101 4.36 0.01 2.68
CA PRO A 101 4.83 1.04 1.77
C PRO A 101 6.33 1.27 1.90
N GLY A 102 6.97 1.79 0.85
CA GLY A 102 8.33 2.32 0.88
C GLY A 102 8.32 3.73 0.33
N ARG A 103 8.74 4.73 1.11
CA ARG A 103 8.68 6.15 0.75
C ARG A 103 10.07 6.75 0.64
N TYR A 104 10.29 7.54 -0.41
CA TYR A 104 11.57 8.21 -0.68
C TYR A 104 11.30 9.65 -1.10
N LEU A 105 11.82 10.62 -0.37
CA LEU A 105 11.66 12.03 -0.64
C LEU A 105 12.93 12.62 -1.23
N PHE A 106 12.79 13.24 -2.38
CA PHE A 106 13.86 13.94 -3.10
C PHE A 106 13.56 15.42 -3.13
N ASP A 107 14.59 16.24 -2.92
CA ASP A 107 14.50 17.69 -3.11
C ASP A 107 14.45 18.10 -4.59
N SER A 108 14.41 19.41 -4.84
CA SER A 108 14.39 19.94 -6.21
C SER A 108 15.67 19.67 -7.01
N GLU A 109 16.78 19.39 -6.36
CA GLU A 109 18.05 19.00 -7.02
C GLU A 109 18.11 17.50 -7.33
N GLY A 110 17.15 16.74 -6.84
CA GLY A 110 17.07 15.27 -6.98
C GLY A 110 17.92 14.52 -5.95
N LEU A 111 18.27 15.17 -4.85
CA LEU A 111 18.98 14.54 -3.75
C LEU A 111 17.99 13.90 -2.78
N LEU A 112 18.28 12.66 -2.34
CA LEU A 112 17.48 11.96 -1.34
C LEU A 112 17.63 12.67 0.02
N ARG A 113 16.50 13.14 0.56
CA ARG A 113 16.44 13.87 1.84
C ARG A 113 15.92 12.99 2.98
N TRP A 114 15.01 12.06 2.64
CA TRP A 114 14.37 11.22 3.63
C TRP A 114 13.87 9.92 2.98
N PHE A 115 13.85 8.82 3.73
CA PHE A 115 13.19 7.59 3.31
C PHE A 115 12.68 6.80 4.53
N HIS A 116 11.66 5.98 4.31
CA HIS A 116 11.09 5.11 5.33
C HIS A 116 10.43 3.88 4.72
N TYR A 117 10.52 2.74 5.41
CA TYR A 117 9.82 1.51 5.07
C TYR A 117 8.73 1.20 6.08
N GLY A 118 7.55 0.81 5.59
CA GLY A 118 6.39 0.53 6.42
C GLY A 118 5.56 1.77 6.75
N GLU A 119 4.62 1.59 7.65
CA GLU A 119 3.79 2.66 8.22
C GLU A 119 4.59 3.54 9.17
N GLY A 120 4.02 4.71 9.54
CA GLY A 120 4.61 5.61 10.51
C GLY A 120 5.49 6.70 9.90
N GLU A 121 6.19 7.45 10.76
CA GLU A 121 7.04 8.60 10.41
C GLU A 121 6.35 9.64 9.50
N TYR A 122 5.01 9.77 9.63
CA TYR A 122 4.23 10.65 8.76
C TYR A 122 4.54 12.12 9.00
N ARG A 123 4.65 12.52 10.29
CA ARG A 123 4.98 13.90 10.66
C ARG A 123 6.37 14.30 10.16
N ASP A 124 7.36 13.44 10.33
CA ASP A 124 8.73 13.71 9.88
C ASP A 124 8.81 13.79 8.35
N CYS A 125 8.07 12.93 7.64
CA CYS A 125 7.94 13.01 6.19
C CYS A 125 7.34 14.36 5.76
N GLU A 126 6.24 14.80 6.38
CA GLU A 126 5.58 16.06 6.02
C GLU A 126 6.45 17.27 6.34
N LEU A 127 7.12 17.29 7.49
CA LEU A 127 8.06 18.35 7.82
C LEU A 127 9.21 18.43 6.80
N THR A 128 9.75 17.29 6.37
CA THR A 128 10.80 17.27 5.34
C THR A 128 10.26 17.74 3.97
N ILE A 129 9.00 17.43 3.62
CA ILE A 129 8.34 18.00 2.43
C ILE A 129 8.31 19.52 2.53
N GLN A 130 7.84 20.08 3.65
CA GLN A 130 7.72 21.52 3.87
C GLN A 130 9.09 22.20 3.81
N GLU A 131 10.11 21.64 4.47
CA GLU A 131 11.48 22.17 4.42
C GLU A 131 12.01 22.24 2.98
N ALA A 132 11.85 21.17 2.21
CA ALA A 132 12.32 21.13 0.81
C ALA A 132 11.53 22.10 -0.11
N LEU A 133 10.25 22.35 0.17
CA LEU A 133 9.45 23.36 -0.55
C LEU A 133 9.91 24.77 -0.21
N LEU A 134 10.19 25.08 1.06
CA LEU A 134 10.67 26.38 1.52
C LEU A 134 12.11 26.68 1.02
N GLU A 135 12.91 25.67 0.72
CA GLU A 135 14.20 25.86 0.05
C GLU A 135 14.02 26.40 -1.40
N ILE A 136 12.91 26.04 -2.07
CA ILE A 136 12.59 26.54 -3.42
C ILE A 136 12.00 27.96 -3.33
N ASP A 137 11.01 28.16 -2.44
CA ASP A 137 10.34 29.44 -2.23
C ASP A 137 10.15 29.71 -0.72
N PRO A 138 11.06 30.49 -0.11
CA PRO A 138 10.97 30.85 1.31
C PRO A 138 9.76 31.71 1.68
N SER A 139 8.97 32.17 0.72
CA SER A 139 7.79 33.02 0.96
C SER A 139 6.50 32.23 1.10
N LEU A 140 6.54 30.88 0.95
CA LEU A 140 5.36 30.03 1.10
C LEU A 140 4.81 30.10 2.54
N ASP A 141 3.50 30.25 2.65
CA ASP A 141 2.76 30.10 3.89
C ASP A 141 2.13 28.70 3.90
N LEU A 142 2.84 27.76 4.51
CA LEU A 142 2.44 26.37 4.54
C LEU A 142 1.61 26.05 5.79
N PRO A 143 0.63 25.14 5.71
CA PRO A 143 -0.20 24.76 6.86
C PRO A 143 0.61 24.02 7.93
N GLU A 144 0.07 23.96 9.15
CA GLU A 144 0.61 23.04 10.17
C GLU A 144 0.57 21.59 9.66
N PRO A 145 1.57 20.77 10.00
CA PRO A 145 1.56 19.36 9.68
C PRO A 145 0.29 18.65 10.14
N MET A 146 -0.09 17.59 9.43
CA MET A 146 -1.28 16.81 9.76
C MET A 146 -1.19 16.24 11.18
N GLU A 147 -2.33 16.25 11.86
CA GLU A 147 -2.52 15.41 13.03
C GLU A 147 -2.60 13.93 12.60
N PRO A 148 -2.22 12.99 13.48
CA PRO A 148 -2.35 11.58 13.23
C PRO A 148 -3.78 11.19 12.82
N VAL A 149 -3.92 10.44 11.74
CA VAL A 149 -5.23 9.98 11.25
C VAL A 149 -5.84 8.96 12.21
N ARG A 150 -5.00 8.20 12.90
CA ARG A 150 -5.41 7.17 13.85
C ARG A 150 -4.70 7.34 15.20
N PRO A 151 -5.37 7.00 16.33
CA PRO A 151 -4.77 7.16 17.65
C PRO A 151 -3.42 6.44 17.83
N GLU A 152 -3.27 5.26 17.23
CA GLU A 152 -2.04 4.46 17.32
C GLU A 152 -0.85 5.05 16.57
N GLU A 153 -1.07 6.05 15.72
CA GLU A 153 -0.03 6.76 14.97
C GLU A 153 0.50 8.01 15.71
N ALA A 154 -0.10 8.34 16.86
CA ALA A 154 0.32 9.48 17.63
C ALA A 154 1.70 9.25 18.26
N GLU A 155 2.49 10.32 18.35
CA GLU A 155 3.83 10.29 18.93
C GLU A 155 3.82 9.72 20.35
N GLY A 156 4.73 8.79 20.62
CA GLY A 156 4.88 8.17 21.95
C GLY A 156 3.89 7.04 22.27
N VAL A 157 2.98 6.71 21.36
CA VAL A 157 2.09 5.56 21.53
C VAL A 157 2.87 4.25 21.38
N LEU A 158 2.70 3.36 22.34
CA LEU A 158 3.30 2.03 22.31
C LEU A 158 2.31 1.04 21.72
N LEU A 159 2.68 0.46 20.57
CA LEU A 159 1.89 -0.57 19.92
C LEU A 159 2.01 -1.91 20.64
N LYS A 160 0.91 -2.62 20.76
CA LYS A 160 0.91 -4.01 21.22
C LYS A 160 1.53 -4.93 20.18
N PRO A 161 2.14 -6.06 20.59
CA PRO A 161 2.57 -7.08 19.65
C PRO A 161 1.39 -7.57 18.80
N GLN A 162 1.50 -7.47 17.48
CA GLN A 162 0.49 -7.96 16.56
C GLN A 162 0.92 -9.25 15.86
N THR A 163 -0.05 -9.96 15.35
CA THR A 163 0.17 -11.13 14.52
C THR A 163 0.82 -10.71 13.20
N ALA A 164 1.92 -11.37 12.83
CA ALA A 164 2.53 -11.19 11.52
C ALA A 164 1.59 -11.71 10.42
N ASP A 165 1.65 -11.09 9.25
CA ASP A 165 0.88 -11.48 8.08
C ASP A 165 1.00 -12.98 7.76
N ILE A 166 -0.08 -13.56 7.27
CA ILE A 166 -0.17 -14.96 6.85
C ILE A 166 -0.19 -14.98 5.33
N ALA A 167 0.90 -15.42 4.70
CA ALA A 167 0.94 -15.69 3.27
C ALA A 167 0.57 -17.14 2.99
N LEU A 168 -0.34 -17.39 2.06
CA LEU A 168 -0.75 -18.74 1.64
C LEU A 168 -0.15 -19.07 0.27
N PRO A 169 0.22 -20.36 0.03
CA PRO A 169 0.07 -21.50 0.96
C PRO A 169 1.19 -21.62 2.01
N ILE A 170 2.20 -20.76 2.03
CA ILE A 170 3.43 -20.88 2.84
C ILE A 170 3.13 -21.11 4.33
N HIS A 171 2.20 -20.33 4.91
CA HIS A 171 1.83 -20.41 6.32
C HIS A 171 0.50 -21.13 6.54
N ARG A 172 0.25 -22.18 5.74
CA ARG A 172 -1.03 -22.93 5.77
C ARG A 172 -1.34 -23.52 7.14
N GLU A 173 -0.33 -23.87 7.94
CA GLU A 173 -0.49 -24.41 9.31
C GLU A 173 -1.14 -23.43 10.28
N ARG A 174 -1.11 -22.12 9.98
CA ARG A 174 -1.73 -21.07 10.80
C ARG A 174 -3.24 -20.91 10.52
N VAL A 175 -3.75 -21.62 9.50
CA VAL A 175 -5.14 -21.54 9.06
C VAL A 175 -5.79 -22.92 9.19
N GLU A 176 -7.02 -22.94 9.70
CA GLU A 176 -7.88 -24.11 9.67
C GLU A 176 -8.76 -24.08 8.42
N LEU A 177 -8.64 -25.07 7.59
CA LEU A 177 -9.38 -25.20 6.33
C LEU A 177 -10.54 -26.19 6.51
N THR A 178 -11.70 -25.84 5.96
CA THR A 178 -12.88 -26.72 5.82
C THR A 178 -13.24 -26.81 4.33
N GLY A 179 -13.62 -27.99 3.86
CA GLY A 179 -13.81 -28.26 2.44
C GLY A 179 -12.50 -28.48 1.70
N ASP A 180 -12.59 -28.61 0.39
CA ASP A 180 -11.45 -28.93 -0.47
C ASP A 180 -10.83 -27.65 -1.04
N TRP A 181 -9.50 -27.57 -0.96
CA TRP A 181 -8.69 -26.47 -1.44
C TRP A 181 -7.50 -26.97 -2.23
N THR A 182 -7.29 -26.41 -3.41
CA THR A 182 -6.10 -26.65 -4.24
C THR A 182 -5.07 -25.54 -4.00
N GLU A 183 -3.78 -25.91 -3.90
CA GLU A 183 -2.68 -24.97 -3.74
C GLU A 183 -2.26 -24.40 -5.10
N GLY A 184 -2.28 -23.06 -5.23
CA GLY A 184 -1.65 -22.30 -6.30
C GLY A 184 -0.25 -21.81 -5.90
N GLU A 185 0.32 -20.93 -6.70
CA GLU A 185 1.67 -20.40 -6.47
C GLU A 185 1.71 -19.51 -5.20
N ASP A 186 0.74 -18.62 -5.05
CA ASP A 186 0.64 -17.67 -3.95
C ASP A 186 -0.77 -17.58 -3.34
N TYR A 187 -1.61 -18.62 -3.55
CA TYR A 187 -2.98 -18.69 -3.05
C TYR A 187 -3.45 -20.12 -2.77
N LEU A 188 -4.57 -20.22 -2.06
CA LEU A 188 -5.39 -21.42 -2.01
C LEU A 188 -6.66 -21.17 -2.82
N GLU A 189 -7.05 -22.11 -3.69
CA GLU A 189 -8.26 -22.05 -4.50
C GLU A 189 -9.33 -23.01 -3.96
N ALA A 190 -10.51 -22.49 -3.68
CA ALA A 190 -11.62 -23.27 -3.17
C ALA A 190 -12.25 -24.12 -4.29
N GLU A 191 -12.50 -25.39 -4.01
CA GLU A 191 -13.15 -26.32 -4.94
C GLU A 191 -14.70 -26.24 -4.88
N SER A 192 -15.25 -25.61 -3.83
CA SER A 192 -16.69 -25.45 -3.64
C SER A 192 -17.03 -24.16 -2.88
N ALA A 193 -18.29 -23.73 -2.98
CA ALA A 193 -18.83 -22.61 -2.21
C ALA A 193 -18.94 -22.87 -0.70
N ASP A 194 -18.82 -24.11 -0.26
CA ASP A 194 -18.88 -24.48 1.17
C ASP A 194 -17.50 -24.47 1.83
N ALA A 195 -16.44 -24.23 1.06
CA ALA A 195 -15.09 -24.18 1.58
C ALA A 195 -14.90 -22.92 2.45
N SER A 196 -14.16 -23.05 3.54
CA SER A 196 -13.84 -21.93 4.41
C SER A 196 -12.43 -22.03 4.99
N ALA A 197 -11.88 -20.89 5.34
CA ALA A 197 -10.56 -20.75 5.97
C ALA A 197 -10.68 -19.87 7.20
N ARG A 198 -10.18 -20.35 8.35
CA ARG A 198 -10.17 -19.60 9.61
C ARG A 198 -8.76 -19.48 10.15
N VAL A 199 -8.33 -18.28 10.49
CA VAL A 199 -7.10 -18.06 11.25
C VAL A 199 -7.22 -18.71 12.63
N ARG A 200 -6.25 -19.55 13.00
CA ARG A 200 -6.30 -20.31 14.29
C ARG A 200 -6.29 -19.40 15.52
N SER A 201 -5.46 -18.36 15.47
CA SER A 201 -5.40 -17.31 16.50
C SER A 201 -4.68 -16.09 15.94
N PHE A 202 -5.11 -14.91 16.34
CA PHE A 202 -4.42 -13.67 16.05
C PHE A 202 -4.65 -12.63 17.15
N SER A 203 -3.76 -11.63 17.19
CA SER A 203 -3.87 -10.42 18.00
C SER A 203 -3.63 -9.23 17.06
N ALA A 204 -4.64 -8.40 16.90
CA ALA A 204 -4.63 -7.24 16.02
C ALA A 204 -5.85 -6.37 16.31
N SER A 205 -5.82 -5.11 15.90
CA SER A 205 -7.01 -4.24 15.91
C SER A 205 -8.03 -4.72 14.88
N GLU A 206 -7.57 -4.98 13.67
CA GLU A 206 -8.40 -5.46 12.56
C GLU A 206 -7.66 -6.55 11.78
N ALA A 207 -8.42 -7.40 11.10
CA ALA A 207 -7.89 -8.44 10.23
C ALA A 207 -8.49 -8.31 8.83
N TYR A 208 -7.68 -8.56 7.82
CA TYR A 208 -8.05 -8.49 6.41
C TYR A 208 -7.64 -9.77 5.68
N ALA A 209 -8.53 -10.28 4.85
CA ALA A 209 -8.21 -11.35 3.90
C ALA A 209 -7.87 -10.73 2.53
N VAL A 210 -6.90 -11.30 1.84
CA VAL A 210 -6.56 -10.96 0.45
C VAL A 210 -7.19 -11.99 -0.47
N VAL A 211 -8.09 -11.55 -1.34
CA VAL A 211 -8.95 -12.44 -2.13
C VAL A 211 -9.06 -12.04 -3.59
N SER A 212 -9.30 -13.05 -4.45
CA SER A 212 -9.65 -12.88 -5.86
C SER A 212 -10.46 -14.08 -6.38
N GLY A 213 -10.66 -14.15 -7.68
CA GLY A 213 -11.26 -15.31 -8.34
C GLY A 213 -12.79 -15.28 -8.35
N ALA A 214 -13.40 -16.46 -8.48
CA ALA A 214 -14.84 -16.58 -8.66
C ALA A 214 -15.63 -16.02 -7.48
N GLY A 215 -16.67 -15.22 -7.78
CA GLY A 215 -17.51 -14.56 -6.79
C GLY A 215 -16.88 -13.31 -6.14
N VAL A 216 -15.69 -12.90 -6.59
CA VAL A 216 -15.03 -11.66 -6.17
C VAL A 216 -15.07 -10.67 -7.32
N GLU A 217 -15.88 -9.62 -7.19
CA GLU A 217 -16.00 -8.57 -8.21
C GLU A 217 -14.70 -7.76 -8.32
N ASP A 218 -14.18 -7.35 -7.16
CA ASP A 218 -12.96 -6.57 -7.04
C ASP A 218 -11.90 -7.34 -6.24
N PRO A 219 -10.84 -7.86 -6.86
CA PRO A 219 -9.72 -8.46 -6.15
C PRO A 219 -9.08 -7.49 -5.15
N GLY A 220 -8.60 -8.00 -4.01
CA GLY A 220 -7.91 -7.21 -3.00
C GLY A 220 -8.32 -7.56 -1.57
N LEU A 221 -8.25 -6.55 -0.69
CA LEU A 221 -8.52 -6.68 0.74
C LEU A 221 -10.01 -6.80 1.05
N ARG A 222 -10.32 -7.65 2.03
CA ARG A 222 -11.65 -7.76 2.66
C ARG A 222 -11.47 -7.85 4.16
N GLU A 223 -12.10 -6.94 4.88
CA GLU A 223 -12.17 -7.00 6.34
C GLU A 223 -12.84 -8.30 6.79
N THR A 224 -12.34 -8.90 7.86
CA THR A 224 -12.79 -10.19 8.37
C THR A 224 -12.55 -10.32 9.87
N ASP A 225 -13.31 -11.19 10.54
CA ASP A 225 -13.04 -11.66 11.91
C ASP A 225 -12.04 -12.84 11.97
N GLY A 226 -11.28 -13.03 10.89
CA GLY A 226 -10.38 -14.17 10.71
C GLY A 226 -11.04 -15.38 10.04
N LEU A 227 -12.32 -15.29 9.65
CA LEU A 227 -13.03 -16.31 8.89
C LEU A 227 -13.36 -15.81 7.49
N VAL A 228 -12.98 -16.60 6.49
CA VAL A 228 -13.35 -16.41 5.10
C VAL A 228 -14.13 -17.61 4.60
N LYS A 229 -15.27 -17.36 3.96
CA LYS A 229 -16.05 -18.38 3.25
C LYS A 229 -15.96 -18.15 1.75
N ALA A 230 -15.68 -19.19 1.01
CA ALA A 230 -15.64 -19.12 -0.44
C ALA A 230 -17.05 -18.89 -1.00
N PRO A 231 -17.30 -17.86 -1.80
CA PRO A 231 -18.61 -17.62 -2.41
C PRO A 231 -18.90 -18.59 -3.56
N ALA A 232 -17.88 -19.19 -4.16
CA ALA A 232 -17.99 -20.12 -5.28
C ALA A 232 -16.71 -20.97 -5.40
N ALA A 233 -16.79 -22.07 -6.16
CA ALA A 233 -15.61 -22.77 -6.64
C ALA A 233 -14.77 -21.84 -7.53
N GLY A 234 -13.43 -21.88 -7.39
CA GLY A 234 -12.50 -20.96 -8.06
C GLY A 234 -12.28 -19.65 -7.32
N PHE A 235 -12.81 -19.50 -6.09
CA PHE A 235 -12.44 -18.43 -5.18
C PHE A 235 -11.00 -18.63 -4.69
N ARG A 236 -10.20 -17.55 -4.66
CA ARG A 236 -8.78 -17.59 -4.28
C ARG A 236 -8.54 -16.77 -3.03
N LEU A 237 -7.86 -17.36 -2.06
CA LEU A 237 -7.41 -16.74 -0.81
C LEU A 237 -5.87 -16.72 -0.79
N TYR A 238 -5.30 -15.52 -0.73
CA TYR A 238 -3.85 -15.30 -0.74
C TYR A 238 -3.25 -15.21 0.65
N GLY A 239 -4.04 -14.82 1.64
CA GLY A 239 -3.58 -14.70 3.01
C GLY A 239 -4.41 -13.78 3.86
N PHE A 240 -3.84 -13.46 5.03
CA PHE A 240 -4.44 -12.52 5.98
C PHE A 240 -3.41 -11.49 6.40
N GLN A 241 -3.85 -10.26 6.55
CA GLN A 241 -3.08 -9.12 7.03
C GLN A 241 -3.74 -8.53 8.27
N PHE A 242 -2.95 -7.90 9.11
CA PHE A 242 -3.38 -7.46 10.42
C PHE A 242 -2.93 -6.02 10.68
N THR A 243 -3.74 -5.24 11.40
CA THR A 243 -3.40 -3.86 11.78
C THR A 243 -2.95 -3.78 13.24
N PRO A 244 -2.08 -2.81 13.58
CA PRO A 244 -1.61 -2.63 14.94
C PRO A 244 -2.74 -2.21 15.89
N GLU A 245 -2.56 -2.51 17.18
CA GLU A 245 -3.40 -2.07 18.29
C GLU A 245 -2.55 -1.23 19.25
N ALA A 246 -3.11 -0.12 19.75
CA ALA A 246 -2.49 0.75 20.77
C ALA A 246 -2.67 0.20 22.20
#